data_c3c1bcb95eb723f35822553820a1b7de
#
_entry.id   c3c1bcb95eb723f35822553820a1b7de
#
_cell.length_a   1.000
_cell.length_b   1.000
_cell.length_c   1.000
_cell.angle_alpha   90.00
_cell.angle_beta   90.00
_cell.angle_gamma   90.00
#
_symmetry.space_group_name_H-M   'P 1'
#
loop_
_entity.id
_entity.type
_entity.pdbx_description
1 polymer ?
#
loop_
_entity_poly.entity_id
_entity_poly.type
_entity_poly.pdbx_seq_one_letter_code
_entity_poly.pdbx_strand_id
1 'polypeptide(L)'
;MKTKFGIVGCGFLGNIVADAWKNGLLEDYELVGVTSRTPASSEKTASDVGCRACADVEELLALEPEYIVETASVEAVRAMAIPVLRRGVNLVIISIGAFADLDFYAQVQQAAREGGAKVHLASGAIGGFDVLQTVTLMARARQLSETAGIETHTGAKGFRNTPVWADHLLTDTEKTTVFTGNAKQAIATFPRR
;
A
#
# COMPACT_ATOMS: atom_id res chain seq x y z
N MET A 1 -11.87 -16.54 14.10
CA MET A 1 -11.71 -17.08 12.74
C MET A 1 -10.71 -16.18 12.05
N LYS A 2 -9.69 -16.73 11.40
CA LYS A 2 -8.70 -15.90 10.68
C LYS A 2 -9.25 -15.49 9.32
N THR A 3 -8.91 -14.28 8.88
CA THR A 3 -9.25 -13.80 7.55
C THR A 3 -8.41 -14.51 6.49
N LYS A 4 -9.05 -15.19 5.55
CA LYS A 4 -8.36 -15.94 4.49
C LYS A 4 -7.84 -15.01 3.39
N PHE A 5 -6.61 -15.25 2.96
CA PHE A 5 -6.07 -14.54 1.81
C PHE A 5 -5.28 -15.45 0.88
N GLY A 6 -5.21 -15.05 -0.39
CA GLY A 6 -4.39 -15.70 -1.41
C GLY A 6 -3.38 -14.73 -2.00
N ILE A 7 -2.33 -15.24 -2.63
CA ILE A 7 -1.32 -14.45 -3.33
C ILE A 7 -1.30 -14.80 -4.81
N VAL A 8 -1.34 -13.78 -5.67
CA VAL A 8 -1.11 -13.88 -7.10
C VAL A 8 0.23 -13.25 -7.44
N GLY A 9 1.20 -14.09 -7.83
CA GLY A 9 2.58 -13.68 -8.11
C GLY A 9 3.55 -14.14 -7.04
N CYS A 10 4.33 -15.18 -7.33
CA CYS A 10 5.33 -15.77 -6.44
C CYS A 10 6.76 -15.31 -6.80
N GLY A 11 6.89 -14.01 -7.11
CA GLY A 11 8.15 -13.33 -7.30
C GLY A 11 8.73 -12.80 -5.98
N PHE A 12 9.64 -11.84 -6.07
CA PHE A 12 10.30 -11.26 -4.89
C PHE A 12 9.30 -10.72 -3.85
N LEU A 13 8.34 -9.89 -4.29
CA LEU A 13 7.36 -9.29 -3.38
C LEU A 13 6.36 -10.31 -2.83
N GLY A 14 5.90 -11.26 -3.65
CA GLY A 14 5.00 -12.31 -3.19
C GLY A 14 5.63 -13.20 -2.12
N ASN A 15 6.91 -13.51 -2.28
CA ASN A 15 7.65 -14.27 -1.26
C ASN A 15 7.82 -13.48 0.04
N ILE A 16 8.03 -12.14 -0.03
CA ILE A 16 8.07 -11.31 1.19
C ILE A 16 6.75 -11.38 1.96
N VAL A 17 5.61 -11.32 1.27
CA VAL A 17 4.29 -11.43 1.91
C VAL A 17 4.06 -12.82 2.50
N ALA A 18 4.43 -13.87 1.76
CA ALA A 18 4.31 -15.25 2.21
C ALA A 18 5.19 -15.53 3.44
N ASP A 19 6.44 -15.04 3.42
CA ASP A 19 7.37 -15.15 4.55
C ASP A 19 6.90 -14.34 5.77
N ALA A 20 6.33 -13.16 5.56
CA ALA A 20 5.75 -12.36 6.63
C ALA A 20 4.64 -13.13 7.35
N TRP A 21 3.77 -13.81 6.60
CA TRP A 21 2.74 -14.67 7.19
C TRP A 21 3.35 -15.86 7.93
N LYS A 22 4.29 -16.58 7.31
CA LYS A 22 4.98 -17.72 7.93
C LYS A 22 5.68 -17.35 9.24
N ASN A 23 6.25 -16.17 9.31
CA ASN A 23 6.96 -15.65 10.49
C ASN A 23 6.03 -15.02 11.55
N GLY A 24 4.71 -15.16 11.42
CA GLY A 24 3.73 -14.68 12.40
C GLY A 24 3.49 -13.17 12.41
N LEU A 25 3.90 -12.44 11.35
CA LEU A 25 3.63 -11.00 11.26
C LEU A 25 2.19 -10.68 10.83
N LEU A 26 1.46 -11.70 10.36
CA LEU A 26 0.08 -11.60 9.90
C LEU A 26 -0.81 -12.57 10.71
N GLU A 27 -0.83 -12.41 12.03
CA GLU A 27 -1.45 -13.35 12.98
C GLU A 27 -2.97 -13.52 12.78
N ASP A 28 -3.65 -12.45 12.34
CA ASP A 28 -5.10 -12.44 12.10
C ASP A 28 -5.49 -13.04 10.74
N TYR A 29 -4.51 -13.42 9.93
CA TYR A 29 -4.71 -13.88 8.56
C TYR A 29 -4.28 -15.33 8.38
N GLU A 30 -4.89 -15.99 7.39
CA GLU A 30 -4.56 -17.34 6.93
C GLU A 30 -4.24 -17.32 5.44
N LEU A 31 -3.02 -17.67 5.06
CA LEU A 31 -2.63 -17.84 3.66
C LEU A 31 -3.15 -19.18 3.15
N VAL A 32 -4.22 -19.16 2.37
CA VAL A 32 -4.86 -20.39 1.88
C VAL A 32 -4.23 -20.95 0.61
N GLY A 33 -3.63 -20.09 -0.22
CA GLY A 33 -2.99 -20.55 -1.45
C GLY A 33 -2.26 -19.45 -2.20
N VAL A 34 -1.44 -19.87 -3.14
CA VAL A 34 -0.66 -18.98 -4.01
C VAL A 34 -0.75 -19.48 -5.46
N THR A 35 -0.71 -18.55 -6.40
CA THR A 35 -0.62 -18.87 -7.84
C THR A 35 0.37 -17.96 -8.54
N SER A 36 0.98 -18.44 -9.61
CA SER A 36 1.94 -17.70 -10.41
C SER A 36 1.92 -18.17 -11.86
N ARG A 37 2.27 -17.28 -12.79
CA ARG A 37 2.44 -17.62 -14.21
C ARG A 37 3.41 -18.79 -14.42
N THR A 38 4.41 -18.92 -13.55
CA THR A 38 5.39 -20.02 -13.57
C THR A 38 5.01 -21.02 -12.48
N PRO A 39 4.50 -22.22 -12.80
CA PRO A 39 4.05 -23.20 -11.81
C PRO A 39 5.12 -23.57 -10.77
N ALA A 40 6.37 -23.75 -11.19
CA ALA A 40 7.46 -24.04 -10.28
C ALA A 40 7.67 -22.96 -9.20
N SER A 41 7.31 -21.69 -9.49
CA SER A 41 7.42 -20.62 -8.50
C SER A 41 6.30 -20.71 -7.45
N SER A 42 5.06 -21.02 -7.85
CA SER A 42 3.96 -21.21 -6.89
C SER A 42 4.14 -22.49 -6.06
N GLU A 43 4.60 -23.59 -6.67
CA GLU A 43 4.91 -24.84 -5.96
C GLU A 43 6.01 -24.62 -4.90
N LYS A 44 7.08 -23.91 -5.28
CA LYS A 44 8.15 -23.59 -4.35
C LYS A 44 7.65 -22.75 -3.17
N THR A 45 6.99 -21.63 -3.46
CA THR A 45 6.46 -20.73 -2.41
C THR A 45 5.49 -21.48 -1.51
N ALA A 46 4.56 -22.23 -2.08
CA ALA A 46 3.58 -23.01 -1.32
C ALA A 46 4.24 -24.04 -0.40
N SER A 47 5.26 -24.75 -0.88
CA SER A 47 6.05 -25.71 -0.09
C SER A 47 6.81 -25.01 1.03
N ASP A 48 7.43 -23.86 0.75
CA ASP A 48 8.24 -23.12 1.72
C ASP A 48 7.41 -22.62 2.91
N VAL A 49 6.15 -22.21 2.67
CA VAL A 49 5.29 -21.63 3.70
C VAL A 49 4.17 -22.56 4.21
N GLY A 50 3.91 -23.66 3.53
CA GLY A 50 2.90 -24.66 3.95
C GLY A 50 1.46 -24.28 3.55
N CYS A 51 1.27 -23.68 2.38
CA CYS A 51 -0.05 -23.40 1.80
C CYS A 51 -0.27 -24.19 0.49
N ARG A 52 -1.39 -23.96 -0.21
CA ARG A 52 -1.69 -24.64 -1.46
C ARG A 52 -1.07 -23.90 -2.66
N ALA A 53 -0.43 -24.63 -3.57
CA ALA A 53 -0.10 -24.14 -4.90
C ALA A 53 -1.34 -24.31 -5.81
N CYS A 54 -1.82 -23.22 -6.39
CA CYS A 54 -2.95 -23.19 -7.30
C CYS A 54 -2.47 -22.98 -8.74
N ALA A 55 -3.08 -23.68 -9.70
CA ALA A 55 -2.74 -23.58 -11.10
C ALA A 55 -3.06 -22.18 -11.67
N ASP A 56 -4.16 -21.60 -11.21
CA ASP A 56 -4.66 -20.29 -11.65
C ASP A 56 -5.47 -19.58 -10.57
N VAL A 57 -6.01 -18.41 -10.92
CA VAL A 57 -6.83 -17.59 -10.00
C VAL A 57 -8.16 -18.27 -9.68
N GLU A 58 -8.74 -19.06 -10.59
CA GLU A 58 -9.98 -19.77 -10.37
C GLU A 58 -9.83 -20.86 -9.30
N GLU A 59 -8.75 -21.61 -9.35
CA GLU A 59 -8.43 -22.60 -8.32
C GLU A 59 -8.13 -21.91 -6.96
N LEU A 60 -7.49 -20.74 -6.98
CA LEU A 60 -7.27 -19.96 -5.78
C LEU A 60 -8.59 -19.45 -5.17
N LEU A 61 -9.52 -18.97 -5.99
CA LEU A 61 -10.84 -18.53 -5.56
C LEU A 61 -11.69 -19.67 -4.99
N ALA A 62 -11.49 -20.92 -5.44
CA ALA A 62 -12.17 -22.10 -4.90
C ALA A 62 -11.78 -22.40 -3.43
N LEU A 63 -10.72 -21.79 -2.92
CA LEU A 63 -10.31 -21.84 -1.50
C LEU A 63 -11.05 -20.82 -0.63
N GLU A 64 -11.93 -20.05 -1.23
CA GLU A 64 -12.77 -19.03 -0.58
C GLU A 64 -11.93 -17.97 0.19
N PRO A 65 -10.94 -17.32 -0.45
CA PRO A 65 -10.22 -16.23 0.17
C PRO A 65 -11.13 -15.00 0.29
N GLU A 66 -10.98 -14.23 1.37
CA GLU A 66 -11.62 -12.91 1.52
C GLU A 66 -10.80 -11.80 0.85
N TYR A 67 -9.49 -12.04 0.69
CA TYR A 67 -8.55 -11.13 0.05
C TYR A 67 -7.65 -11.87 -0.94
N ILE A 68 -7.32 -11.20 -2.03
CA ILE A 68 -6.19 -11.58 -2.89
C ILE A 68 -5.18 -10.43 -2.91
N VAL A 69 -3.92 -10.77 -2.62
CA VAL A 69 -2.77 -9.88 -2.72
C VAL A 69 -2.10 -10.11 -4.07
N GLU A 70 -2.11 -9.10 -4.92
CA GLU A 70 -1.46 -9.15 -6.23
C GLU A 70 -0.05 -8.55 -6.14
N THR A 71 0.92 -9.33 -6.57
CA THR A 71 2.35 -9.00 -6.59
C THR A 71 3.01 -9.44 -7.91
N ALA A 72 2.23 -9.54 -8.97
CA ALA A 72 2.65 -10.14 -10.25
C ALA A 72 2.99 -9.08 -11.31
N SER A 73 1.96 -8.49 -11.94
CA SER A 73 2.14 -7.50 -13.01
C SER A 73 0.84 -6.76 -13.34
N VAL A 74 0.98 -5.67 -14.09
CA VAL A 74 -0.16 -4.91 -14.66
C VAL A 74 -1.09 -5.81 -15.47
N GLU A 75 -0.54 -6.72 -16.26
CA GLU A 75 -1.30 -7.67 -17.08
C GLU A 75 -2.10 -8.64 -16.21
N ALA A 76 -1.52 -9.12 -15.10
CA ALA A 76 -2.22 -9.98 -14.15
C ALA A 76 -3.41 -9.26 -13.51
N VAL A 77 -3.22 -8.00 -13.09
CA VAL A 77 -4.32 -7.16 -12.57
C VAL A 77 -5.43 -7.03 -13.59
N ARG A 78 -5.09 -6.70 -14.85
CA ARG A 78 -6.08 -6.55 -15.93
C ARG A 78 -6.88 -7.82 -16.20
N ALA A 79 -6.24 -8.97 -16.09
CA ALA A 79 -6.89 -10.25 -16.31
C ALA A 79 -7.83 -10.66 -15.17
N MET A 80 -7.44 -10.41 -13.91
CA MET A 80 -8.12 -10.99 -12.76
C MET A 80 -9.02 -10.04 -11.97
N ALA A 81 -8.78 -8.72 -12.02
CA ALA A 81 -9.43 -7.80 -11.07
C ALA A 81 -10.96 -7.85 -11.16
N ILE A 82 -11.52 -7.76 -12.36
CA ILE A 82 -12.97 -7.73 -12.55
C ILE A 82 -13.65 -9.02 -12.07
N PRO A 83 -13.24 -10.23 -12.52
CA PRO A 83 -13.87 -11.47 -12.08
C PRO A 83 -13.71 -11.73 -10.58
N VAL A 84 -12.58 -11.38 -9.98
CA VAL A 84 -12.36 -11.54 -8.54
C VAL A 84 -13.28 -10.63 -7.73
N LEU A 85 -13.36 -9.36 -8.08
CA LEU A 85 -14.20 -8.38 -7.39
C LEU A 85 -15.69 -8.72 -7.48
N ARG A 86 -16.16 -9.19 -8.64
CA ARG A 86 -17.56 -9.63 -8.81
C ARG A 86 -17.92 -10.83 -7.94
N ARG A 87 -16.95 -11.62 -7.52
CA ARG A 87 -17.15 -12.71 -6.55
C ARG A 87 -17.12 -12.26 -5.09
N GLY A 88 -17.02 -10.95 -4.83
CA GLY A 88 -17.00 -10.40 -3.49
C GLY A 88 -15.65 -10.49 -2.79
N VAL A 89 -14.57 -10.83 -3.50
CA VAL A 89 -13.23 -10.97 -2.95
C VAL A 89 -12.48 -9.64 -3.07
N ASN A 90 -11.93 -9.16 -1.96
CA ASN A 90 -11.19 -7.90 -1.90
C ASN A 90 -9.81 -8.06 -2.55
N LEU A 91 -9.32 -6.99 -3.16
CA LEU A 91 -8.00 -6.95 -3.79
C LEU A 91 -7.05 -6.00 -3.07
N VAL A 92 -5.84 -6.46 -2.84
CA VAL A 92 -4.68 -5.63 -2.50
C VAL A 92 -3.74 -5.64 -3.70
N ILE A 93 -3.58 -4.49 -4.36
CA ILE A 93 -2.87 -4.36 -5.64
C ILE A 93 -1.55 -3.61 -5.44
N ILE A 94 -0.46 -4.23 -5.86
CA ILE A 94 0.86 -3.59 -5.91
C ILE A 94 1.13 -3.04 -7.31
N SER A 95 0.66 -3.71 -8.35
CA SER A 95 0.86 -3.29 -9.75
C SER A 95 -0.13 -2.18 -10.15
N ILE A 96 -0.06 -1.04 -9.45
CA ILE A 96 -0.98 0.10 -9.58
C ILE A 96 -1.02 0.72 -10.99
N GLY A 97 0.02 0.51 -11.82
CA GLY A 97 0.06 0.99 -13.20
C GLY A 97 -1.11 0.50 -14.07
N ALA A 98 -1.79 -0.57 -13.67
CA ALA A 98 -3.00 -1.03 -14.36
C ALA A 98 -4.10 0.04 -14.40
N PHE A 99 -4.17 0.89 -13.39
CA PHE A 99 -5.20 1.94 -13.23
C PHE A 99 -4.87 3.26 -13.92
N ALA A 100 -3.76 3.34 -14.63
CA ALA A 100 -3.46 4.46 -15.53
C ALA A 100 -4.45 4.54 -16.70
N ASP A 101 -5.08 3.42 -17.04
CA ASP A 101 -6.19 3.32 -17.98
C ASP A 101 -7.52 3.64 -17.25
N LEU A 102 -8.10 4.79 -17.57
CA LEU A 102 -9.29 5.28 -16.88
C LEU A 102 -10.54 4.44 -17.18
N ASP A 103 -10.63 3.82 -18.36
CA ASP A 103 -11.73 2.94 -18.71
C ASP A 103 -11.65 1.63 -17.91
N PHE A 104 -10.47 1.06 -17.78
CA PHE A 104 -10.26 -0.09 -16.93
C PHE A 104 -10.52 0.26 -15.46
N TYR A 105 -10.07 1.41 -14.99
CA TYR A 105 -10.34 1.88 -13.64
C TYR A 105 -11.85 1.98 -13.35
N ALA A 106 -12.63 2.56 -14.27
CA ALA A 106 -14.08 2.65 -14.13
C ALA A 106 -14.76 1.26 -14.08
N GLN A 107 -14.30 0.32 -14.93
CA GLN A 107 -14.81 -1.06 -14.90
C GLN A 107 -14.50 -1.77 -13.58
N VAL A 108 -13.30 -1.58 -13.03
CA VAL A 108 -12.91 -2.15 -11.73
C VAL A 108 -13.75 -1.55 -10.60
N GLN A 109 -14.01 -0.24 -10.61
CA GLN A 109 -14.91 0.38 -9.63
C GLN A 109 -16.33 -0.17 -9.72
N GLN A 110 -16.83 -0.41 -10.93
CA GLN A 110 -18.15 -1.00 -11.12
C GLN A 110 -18.18 -2.45 -10.59
N ALA A 111 -17.19 -3.27 -10.94
CA ALA A 111 -17.10 -4.65 -10.47
C ALA A 111 -17.00 -4.74 -8.94
N ALA A 112 -16.26 -3.84 -8.31
CA ALA A 112 -16.17 -3.76 -6.85
C ALA A 112 -17.52 -3.45 -6.20
N ARG A 113 -18.29 -2.51 -6.78
CA ARG A 113 -19.67 -2.21 -6.32
C ARG A 113 -20.61 -3.38 -6.49
N GLU A 114 -20.56 -4.04 -7.64
CA GLU A 114 -21.40 -5.22 -7.96
C GLU A 114 -21.17 -6.38 -7.00
N GLY A 115 -19.90 -6.66 -6.68
CA GLY A 115 -19.52 -7.74 -5.77
C GLY A 115 -19.52 -7.38 -4.29
N GLY A 116 -19.71 -6.09 -3.94
CA GLY A 116 -19.56 -5.62 -2.56
C GLY A 116 -18.12 -5.69 -2.03
N ALA A 117 -17.15 -5.76 -2.94
CA ALA A 117 -15.73 -5.89 -2.63
C ALA A 117 -15.01 -4.54 -2.63
N LYS A 118 -13.76 -4.53 -2.14
CA LYS A 118 -12.90 -3.36 -2.06
C LYS A 118 -11.58 -3.59 -2.79
N VAL A 119 -11.03 -2.50 -3.32
CA VAL A 119 -9.66 -2.48 -3.86
C VAL A 119 -8.80 -1.61 -2.97
N HIS A 120 -7.72 -2.19 -2.46
CA HIS A 120 -6.70 -1.52 -1.69
C HIS A 120 -5.46 -1.35 -2.56
N LEU A 121 -5.08 -0.11 -2.83
CA LEU A 121 -3.89 0.19 -3.60
C LEU A 121 -2.70 0.35 -2.65
N ALA A 122 -1.71 -0.51 -2.79
CA ALA A 122 -0.46 -0.33 -2.09
C ALA A 122 0.29 0.88 -2.66
N SER A 123 0.88 1.69 -1.81
CA SER A 123 1.64 2.87 -2.26
C SER A 123 2.89 2.53 -3.08
N GLY A 124 3.29 1.25 -3.13
CA GLY A 124 4.39 0.75 -3.94
C GLY A 124 5.69 1.53 -3.71
N ALA A 125 6.44 1.77 -4.80
CA ALA A 125 7.66 2.56 -4.75
C ALA A 125 7.44 4.05 -4.41
N ILE A 126 6.18 4.49 -4.32
CA ILE A 126 5.79 5.84 -3.89
C ILE A 126 5.87 6.00 -2.36
N GLY A 127 6.00 4.93 -1.59
CA GLY A 127 6.18 5.03 -0.13
C GLY A 127 7.36 5.92 0.28
N GLY A 128 8.40 6.01 -0.56
CA GLY A 128 9.48 6.99 -0.41
C GLY A 128 9.08 8.41 -0.81
N PHE A 129 8.04 8.59 -1.62
CA PHE A 129 7.59 9.90 -2.09
C PHE A 129 6.87 10.67 -0.98
N ASP A 130 6.07 10.02 -0.16
CA ASP A 130 5.43 10.64 1.01
C ASP A 130 6.47 11.15 2.00
N VAL A 131 7.53 10.36 2.23
CA VAL A 131 8.68 10.78 3.05
C VAL A 131 9.40 11.96 2.39
N LEU A 132 9.64 11.91 1.08
CA LEU A 132 10.31 12.98 0.33
C LEU A 132 9.49 14.27 0.36
N GLN A 133 8.17 14.19 0.17
CA GLN A 133 7.27 15.35 0.29
C GLN A 133 7.33 15.96 1.70
N THR A 134 7.26 15.12 2.73
CA THR A 134 7.35 15.58 4.12
C THR A 134 8.67 16.27 4.39
N VAL A 135 9.80 15.67 3.98
CA VAL A 135 11.13 16.26 4.14
C VAL A 135 11.27 17.59 3.38
N THR A 136 10.73 17.65 2.15
CA THR A 136 10.77 18.87 1.33
C THR A 136 9.94 19.99 1.95
N LEU A 137 8.75 19.68 2.47
CA LEU A 137 7.90 20.64 3.17
C LEU A 137 8.56 21.15 4.45
N MET A 138 9.20 20.27 5.22
CA MET A 138 9.93 20.63 6.43
C MET A 138 11.14 21.53 6.12
N ALA A 139 11.89 21.20 5.07
CA ALA A 139 13.02 22.02 4.61
C ALA A 139 12.55 23.41 4.17
N ARG A 140 11.43 23.49 3.42
CA ARG A 140 10.83 24.75 3.00
C ARG A 140 10.30 25.56 4.19
N ALA A 141 9.60 24.94 5.13
CA ALA A 141 9.11 25.57 6.34
C ALA A 141 10.28 26.16 7.16
N ARG A 142 11.38 25.41 7.29
CA ARG A 142 12.59 25.87 7.94
C ARG A 142 13.19 27.09 7.25
N GLN A 143 13.34 27.03 5.92
CA GLN A 143 13.87 28.14 5.14
C GLN A 143 13.02 29.40 5.28
N LEU A 144 11.70 29.27 5.21
CA LEU A 144 10.78 30.39 5.41
C LEU A 144 10.84 30.94 6.83
N SER A 145 10.95 30.08 7.83
CA SER A 145 11.11 30.43 9.23
C SER A 145 12.39 31.21 9.48
N GLU A 146 13.50 30.77 8.93
CA GLU A 146 14.80 31.49 9.00
C GLU A 146 14.70 32.88 8.35
N THR A 147 14.02 32.96 7.20
CA THR A 147 13.81 34.24 6.50
C THR A 147 12.91 35.20 7.29
N ALA A 148 11.91 34.67 8.01
CA ALA A 148 11.01 35.45 8.85
C ALA A 148 11.55 35.72 10.27
N GLY A 149 12.75 35.24 10.60
CA GLY A 149 13.35 35.37 11.93
C GLY A 149 12.70 34.52 13.02
N ILE A 150 12.03 33.43 12.60
CA ILE A 150 11.33 32.51 13.51
C ILE A 150 12.29 31.35 13.84
N GLU A 151 12.49 31.07 15.13
CA GLU A 151 13.30 29.93 15.55
C GLU A 151 12.64 28.60 15.21
N THR A 152 13.34 27.76 14.45
CA THR A 152 12.97 26.36 14.24
C THR A 152 13.82 25.46 15.12
N HIS A 153 13.20 24.73 16.03
CA HIS A 153 13.91 23.80 16.91
C HIS A 153 14.17 22.44 16.21
N THR A 154 14.86 22.45 15.10
CA THR A 154 15.40 21.24 14.48
C THR A 154 16.80 21.01 14.99
N GLY A 155 16.95 20.24 16.05
CA GLY A 155 18.26 19.97 16.64
C GLY A 155 19.18 19.11 15.74
N ALA A 156 20.49 19.21 15.96
CA ALA A 156 21.55 18.51 15.22
C ALA A 156 21.48 16.96 15.24
N LYS A 157 20.58 16.37 16.00
CA LYS A 157 20.36 14.90 16.12
C LYS A 157 19.08 14.43 15.45
N GLY A 158 18.62 15.10 14.41
CA GLY A 158 17.40 14.78 13.70
C GLY A 158 16.16 15.45 14.29
N PHE A 159 15.02 15.12 13.77
CA PHE A 159 13.75 15.71 14.12
C PHE A 159 13.39 15.43 15.58
N ARG A 160 13.17 16.47 16.35
CA ARG A 160 12.57 16.38 17.68
C ARG A 160 11.07 16.56 17.60
N ASN A 161 10.33 16.08 18.60
CA ASN A 161 8.87 16.20 18.71
C ASN A 161 8.41 17.67 18.96
N THR A 162 8.98 18.60 18.25
CA THR A 162 8.67 20.02 18.40
C THR A 162 7.81 20.43 17.21
N PRO A 163 6.58 20.85 17.42
CA PRO A 163 5.72 21.35 16.36
C PRO A 163 6.33 22.67 15.83
N VAL A 164 6.37 22.76 14.52
CA VAL A 164 6.69 24.02 13.82
C VAL A 164 5.37 24.61 13.33
N TRP A 165 5.00 25.72 13.89
CA TRP A 165 3.79 26.44 13.49
C TRP A 165 4.10 27.29 12.28
N ALA A 166 3.49 26.98 11.17
CA ALA A 166 3.70 27.66 9.91
C ALA A 166 2.63 28.73 9.61
N ASP A 167 1.83 29.10 10.59
CA ASP A 167 0.72 30.04 10.40
C ASP A 167 1.13 31.38 9.83
N HIS A 168 2.35 31.85 10.14
CA HIS A 168 2.89 33.10 9.60
C HIS A 168 3.69 32.92 8.31
N LEU A 169 3.89 31.66 7.89
CA LEU A 169 4.69 31.31 6.72
C LEU A 169 3.80 30.98 5.52
N LEU A 170 2.50 30.83 5.77
CA LEU A 170 1.51 30.48 4.78
C LEU A 170 0.44 31.57 4.69
N THR A 171 -0.14 31.69 3.52
CA THR A 171 -1.30 32.58 3.32
C THR A 171 -2.49 32.13 4.16
N ASP A 172 -3.46 33.00 4.41
CA ASP A 172 -4.66 32.70 5.21
C ASP A 172 -5.47 31.48 4.72
N THR A 173 -5.25 31.08 3.49
CA THR A 173 -5.89 29.90 2.87
C THR A 173 -5.09 28.60 3.02
N GLU A 174 -3.82 28.67 3.44
CA GLU A 174 -2.92 27.52 3.51
C GLU A 174 -2.23 27.46 4.88
N LYS A 175 -2.92 26.92 5.86
CA LYS A 175 -2.31 26.66 7.17
C LYS A 175 -1.81 25.24 7.22
N THR A 176 -0.55 25.09 7.55
CA THR A 176 0.09 23.79 7.72
C THR A 176 0.76 23.72 9.08
N THR A 177 0.48 22.68 9.82
CA THR A 177 1.24 22.33 11.01
C THR A 177 2.23 21.25 10.64
N VAL A 178 3.51 21.52 10.80
CA VAL A 178 4.59 20.57 10.55
C VAL A 178 5.17 20.14 11.88
N PHE A 179 5.17 18.83 12.13
CA PHE A 179 5.81 18.27 13.31
C PHE A 179 7.18 17.72 12.93
N THR A 180 8.19 18.12 13.68
CA THR A 180 9.50 17.53 13.58
C THR A 180 9.67 16.48 14.67
N GLY A 181 9.85 15.25 14.29
CA GLY A 181 10.00 14.13 15.19
C GLY A 181 10.91 13.06 14.60
N ASN A 182 10.92 11.88 15.20
CA ASN A 182 11.47 10.71 14.52
C ASN A 182 10.53 10.33 13.36
N ALA A 183 10.99 9.47 12.44
CA ALA A 183 10.24 9.08 11.24
C ALA A 183 8.82 8.52 11.51
N LYS A 184 8.54 8.07 12.75
CA LYS A 184 7.22 7.58 13.16
C LYS A 184 6.29 8.70 13.65
N GLN A 185 6.83 9.89 13.90
CA GLN A 185 6.11 11.01 14.50
C GLN A 185 6.11 12.27 13.62
N ALA A 186 6.71 12.20 12.44
CA ALA A 186 6.66 13.29 11.48
C ALA A 186 5.26 13.31 10.84
N ILE A 187 4.49 14.34 11.16
CA ILE A 187 3.14 14.55 10.63
C ILE A 187 3.10 15.95 10.01
N ALA A 188 2.70 16.03 8.76
CA ALA A 188 2.34 17.27 8.12
C ALA A 188 0.81 17.26 7.90
N THR A 189 0.12 18.25 8.43
CA THR A 189 -1.33 18.41 8.23
C THR A 189 -1.57 19.66 7.41
N PHE A 190 -2.33 19.51 6.33
CA PHE A 190 -2.76 20.61 5.50
C PHE A 190 -4.22 20.92 5.78
N PRO A 191 -4.62 22.19 5.83
CA PRO A 191 -6.02 22.53 5.94
C PRO A 191 -6.78 21.95 4.74
N ARG A 192 -7.92 21.37 5.00
CA ARG A 192 -8.82 20.94 3.92
C ARG A 192 -9.36 22.22 3.25
N ARG A 193 -9.25 22.26 1.95
CA ARG A 193 -9.94 23.27 1.12
C ARG A 193 -11.44 23.02 1.15
#